data_2a12fb3a4c3afc93287e58a62363c383
#
_entry.id   2a12fb3a4c3afc93287e58a62363c383
#
_cell.length_a   1.000
_cell.length_b   1.000
_cell.length_c   1.000
_cell.angle_alpha   90.00
_cell.angle_beta   90.00
_cell.angle_gamma   90.00
#
_symmetry.space_group_name_H-M   'P 1'
#
loop_
_entity.id
_entity.type
_entity.pdbx_description
1 polymer ?
#
loop_
_entity_poly.entity_id
_entity_poly.type
_entity_poly.pdbx_seq_one_letter_code
_entity_poly.pdbx_strand_id
1 'polypeptide(L)'
;NEDAPCVMHLKERYYLQVPCYKRDLLADMEIRLAKEKSEQGIDNAMYLRQYGYKISYSKFCEQKFRPDYYFIYLNEKVKGFKNIYKLPEGEYLCFREKILEENWNPQRIINYFQGKEEPKLMLAMEYEDNLDNYAHANYEVQILLKKS
;
A
#
# COMPACT_ATOMS: atom_id res chain seq x y z
N ASN A 1 5.00 -0.60 21.03
CA ASN A 1 3.55 -0.66 21.20
C ASN A 1 2.84 -0.70 19.88
N GLU A 2 2.09 -1.74 19.73
CA GLU A 2 1.27 -1.93 18.55
C GLU A 2 -0.04 -1.18 18.73
N ASP A 3 -0.40 -0.37 17.76
CA ASP A 3 -1.71 0.24 17.74
C ASP A 3 -2.77 -0.83 17.47
N ALA A 4 -3.84 -0.82 18.23
CA ALA A 4 -4.96 -1.70 17.95
C ALA A 4 -5.53 -1.35 16.56
N PRO A 5 -5.91 -2.35 15.75
CA PRO A 5 -6.59 -2.08 14.49
C PRO A 5 -7.87 -1.29 14.71
N CYS A 6 -8.09 -0.28 13.89
CA CYS A 6 -9.30 0.54 13.95
C CYS A 6 -9.90 0.73 12.57
N VAL A 7 -11.21 0.92 12.53
CA VAL A 7 -11.93 1.21 11.30
C VAL A 7 -11.89 2.71 11.06
N MET A 8 -11.44 3.13 9.89
CA MET A 8 -11.39 4.53 9.49
C MET A 8 -12.11 4.72 8.17
N HIS A 9 -12.81 5.85 8.06
CA HIS A 9 -13.38 6.28 6.79
C HIS A 9 -12.31 7.06 6.02
N LEU A 10 -11.93 6.57 4.84
CA LEU A 10 -10.93 7.21 3.99
C LEU A 10 -11.59 7.69 2.71
N LYS A 11 -11.21 8.89 2.28
CA LYS A 11 -11.71 9.49 1.04
C LYS A 11 -11.08 8.82 -0.18
N GLU A 12 -11.67 9.03 -1.35
CA GLU A 12 -11.11 8.60 -2.61
C GLU A 12 -9.71 9.20 -2.79
N ARG A 13 -8.77 8.40 -3.26
CA ARG A 13 -7.37 8.80 -3.46
C ARG A 13 -6.92 8.39 -4.85
N TYR A 14 -5.94 9.11 -5.36
CA TYR A 14 -5.38 8.86 -6.69
C TYR A 14 -3.96 8.35 -6.54
N TYR A 15 -3.56 7.47 -7.42
CA TYR A 15 -2.22 6.91 -7.38
C TYR A 15 -1.77 6.44 -8.76
N LEU A 16 -0.46 6.35 -8.90
CA LEU A 16 0.21 5.75 -10.05
C LEU A 16 0.91 4.50 -9.57
N GLN A 17 0.74 3.39 -10.27
CA GLN A 17 1.35 2.12 -9.85
C GLN A 17 2.18 1.49 -10.96
N VAL A 18 3.13 0.68 -10.54
CA VAL A 18 3.89 -0.21 -11.41
C VAL A 18 3.88 -1.61 -10.81
N PRO A 19 3.94 -2.65 -11.65
CA PRO A 19 4.00 -4.02 -11.14
C PRO A 19 5.30 -4.30 -10.42
N CYS A 20 5.25 -5.22 -9.46
CA CYS A 20 6.43 -5.76 -8.81
C CYS A 20 6.64 -7.19 -9.29
N TYR A 21 7.89 -7.55 -9.52
CA TYR A 21 8.26 -8.89 -9.96
C TYR A 21 9.05 -9.61 -8.88
N LYS A 22 9.04 -10.92 -8.93
CA LYS A 22 9.56 -11.78 -7.86
C LYS A 22 10.99 -11.46 -7.40
N ARG A 23 11.84 -10.96 -8.31
CA ARG A 23 13.25 -10.68 -8.00
C ARG A 23 13.56 -9.20 -7.90
N ASP A 24 12.53 -8.37 -7.86
CA ASP A 24 12.74 -6.93 -7.76
C ASP A 24 13.40 -6.55 -6.42
N LEU A 25 14.36 -5.65 -6.53
CA LEU A 25 14.83 -4.85 -5.43
C LEU A 25 14.04 -3.54 -5.42
N LEU A 26 14.11 -2.80 -4.32
CA LEU A 26 13.43 -1.50 -4.22
C LEU A 26 13.87 -0.58 -5.36
N ALA A 27 15.17 -0.56 -5.68
CA ALA A 27 15.69 0.26 -6.78
C ALA A 27 15.04 -0.07 -8.13
N ASP A 28 14.76 -1.34 -8.40
CA ASP A 28 14.11 -1.73 -9.65
C ASP A 28 12.69 -1.16 -9.75
N MET A 29 11.96 -1.20 -8.64
CA MET A 29 10.61 -0.66 -8.57
C MET A 29 10.60 0.85 -8.69
N GLU A 30 11.56 1.52 -8.04
CA GLU A 30 11.71 2.98 -8.12
C GLU A 30 12.02 3.45 -9.54
N ILE A 31 12.91 2.74 -10.25
CA ILE A 31 13.24 3.04 -11.64
C ILE A 31 12.02 2.86 -12.53
N ARG A 32 11.29 1.77 -12.33
CA ARG A 32 10.07 1.49 -13.11
C ARG A 32 9.01 2.56 -12.89
N LEU A 33 8.85 2.99 -11.64
CA LEU A 33 7.90 4.06 -11.31
C LEU A 33 8.31 5.40 -11.92
N ALA A 34 9.61 5.73 -11.88
CA ALA A 34 10.13 6.96 -12.48
C ALA A 34 9.87 6.99 -13.99
N LYS A 35 10.03 5.86 -14.66
CA LYS A 35 9.73 5.73 -16.09
C LYS A 35 8.23 5.96 -16.35
N GLU A 36 7.38 5.37 -15.56
CA GLU A 36 5.93 5.54 -15.69
C GLU A 36 5.51 7.00 -15.47
N LYS A 37 6.09 7.67 -14.48
CA LYS A 37 5.87 9.10 -14.25
C LYS A 37 6.19 9.93 -15.49
N SER A 38 7.33 9.65 -16.11
CA SER A 38 7.77 10.35 -17.29
C SER A 38 6.82 10.12 -18.47
N GLU A 39 6.41 8.88 -18.67
CA GLU A 39 5.50 8.52 -19.76
C GLU A 39 4.13 9.13 -19.61
N GLN A 40 3.64 9.31 -18.38
CA GLN A 40 2.34 9.94 -18.11
C GLN A 40 2.41 11.46 -18.16
N GLY A 41 3.59 12.05 -18.20
CA GLY A 41 3.73 13.51 -18.19
C GLY A 41 3.32 14.12 -16.86
N ILE A 42 3.51 13.42 -15.76
CA ILE A 42 3.08 13.88 -14.45
C ILE A 42 4.10 14.86 -13.88
N ASP A 43 3.65 16.06 -13.56
CA ASP A 43 4.44 17.12 -12.98
C ASP A 43 4.71 16.85 -11.49
N ASN A 44 5.86 17.30 -11.00
CA ASN A 44 6.24 17.19 -9.59
C ASN A 44 5.20 17.79 -8.64
N ALA A 45 4.48 18.82 -9.06
CA ALA A 45 3.43 19.43 -8.26
C ALA A 45 2.23 18.51 -8.01
N MET A 46 2.12 17.41 -8.77
CA MET A 46 1.01 16.47 -8.67
C MET A 46 1.28 15.32 -7.68
N TYR A 47 2.50 15.18 -7.16
CA TYR A 47 2.85 14.09 -6.24
C TYR A 47 2.65 14.50 -4.80
N LEU A 48 2.16 13.54 -4.00
CA LEU A 48 2.06 13.69 -2.55
C LEU A 48 3.28 13.15 -1.82
N ARG A 49 4.29 12.63 -2.55
CA ARG A 49 5.54 12.08 -1.99
C ARG A 49 5.31 10.99 -0.94
N GLN A 50 4.24 10.25 -1.07
CA GLN A 50 3.95 9.11 -0.22
C GLN A 50 3.84 7.87 -1.08
N TYR A 51 4.60 6.84 -0.72
CA TYR A 51 4.72 5.59 -1.45
C TYR A 51 4.08 4.46 -0.69
N GLY A 52 3.70 3.42 -1.40
CA GLY A 52 3.15 2.25 -0.77
C GLY A 52 3.17 1.04 -1.70
N TYR A 53 2.64 -0.04 -1.17
CA TYR A 53 2.54 -1.31 -1.87
C TYR A 53 1.11 -1.80 -1.84
N LYS A 54 0.69 -2.47 -2.91
CA LYS A 54 -0.53 -3.30 -2.91
C LYS A 54 -0.09 -4.74 -2.76
N ILE A 55 -0.70 -5.44 -1.81
CA ILE A 55 -0.38 -6.83 -1.52
C ILE A 55 -1.66 -7.66 -1.53
N SER A 56 -1.54 -8.94 -1.85
CA SER A 56 -2.68 -9.83 -1.74
C SER A 56 -2.83 -10.32 -0.30
N TYR A 57 -4.06 -10.48 0.12
CA TYR A 57 -4.35 -10.95 1.47
C TYR A 57 -3.76 -12.33 1.75
N SER A 58 -3.79 -13.25 0.80
CA SER A 58 -3.22 -14.59 0.97
C SER A 58 -1.72 -14.55 1.24
N LYS A 59 -0.96 -13.73 0.51
CA LYS A 59 0.48 -13.56 0.74
C LYS A 59 0.76 -12.94 2.10
N PHE A 60 -0.06 -11.97 2.50
CA PHE A 60 0.04 -11.35 3.80
C PHE A 60 -0.14 -12.37 4.93
N CYS A 61 -1.14 -13.23 4.81
CA CYS A 61 -1.43 -14.27 5.81
C CYS A 61 -0.31 -15.31 5.93
N GLU A 62 0.48 -15.49 4.88
CA GLU A 62 1.62 -16.42 4.90
C GLU A 62 2.88 -15.83 5.52
N GLN A 63 2.80 -14.62 6.07
CA GLN A 63 3.95 -13.86 6.58
C GLN A 63 5.02 -13.59 5.52
N LYS A 64 4.59 -13.56 4.25
CA LYS A 64 5.48 -13.27 3.13
C LYS A 64 5.09 -11.92 2.55
N PHE A 65 5.92 -10.94 2.79
CA PHE A 65 5.71 -9.64 2.17
C PHE A 65 6.16 -9.72 0.72
N ARG A 66 5.20 -9.87 -0.17
CA ARG A 66 5.43 -9.88 -1.61
C ARG A 66 4.42 -8.93 -2.24
N PRO A 67 4.84 -7.69 -2.53
CA PRO A 67 3.93 -6.74 -3.14
C PRO A 67 3.60 -7.15 -4.58
N ASP A 68 2.38 -6.89 -4.99
CA ASP A 68 1.98 -7.03 -6.38
C ASP A 68 2.26 -5.76 -7.16
N TYR A 69 2.12 -4.61 -6.49
CA TYR A 69 2.36 -3.29 -7.10
C TYR A 69 3.05 -2.36 -6.12
N TYR A 70 3.88 -1.48 -6.68
CA TYR A 70 4.47 -0.35 -5.99
C TYR A 70 3.81 0.92 -6.51
N PHE A 71 3.46 1.87 -5.65
CA PHE A 71 2.72 3.06 -6.07
C PHE A 71 3.18 4.33 -5.35
N ILE A 72 2.81 5.45 -5.95
CA ILE A 72 2.93 6.77 -5.34
C ILE A 72 1.57 7.46 -5.38
N TYR A 73 1.21 8.14 -4.29
CA TYR A 73 -0.01 8.94 -4.25
C TYR A 73 0.12 10.21 -5.09
N LEU A 74 -1.00 10.60 -5.66
CA LEU A 74 -1.13 11.81 -6.48
C LEU A 74 -2.26 12.67 -5.92
N ASN A 75 -2.15 13.99 -6.12
CA ASN A 75 -3.22 14.90 -5.74
C ASN A 75 -4.31 14.96 -6.82
N GLU A 76 -5.36 15.76 -6.57
CA GLU A 76 -6.52 15.83 -7.45
C GLU A 76 -6.24 16.44 -8.83
N LYS A 77 -5.10 17.09 -9.03
CA LYS A 77 -4.74 17.69 -10.32
C LYS A 77 -4.57 16.65 -11.42
N VAL A 78 -4.45 15.36 -11.04
CA VAL A 78 -4.33 14.28 -12.03
C VAL A 78 -5.67 13.80 -12.58
N LYS A 79 -6.79 14.36 -12.15
CA LYS A 79 -8.09 14.01 -12.72
C LYS A 79 -8.05 14.32 -14.22
N GLY A 80 -8.46 13.33 -15.02
CA GLY A 80 -8.43 13.44 -16.48
C GLY A 80 -7.19 12.88 -17.15
N PHE A 81 -6.14 12.55 -16.41
CA PHE A 81 -4.99 11.85 -16.97
C PHE A 81 -5.38 10.38 -17.22
N LYS A 82 -4.86 9.79 -18.29
CA LYS A 82 -5.03 8.36 -18.56
C LYS A 82 -4.17 7.54 -17.60
N ASN A 83 -4.60 6.31 -17.34
CA ASN A 83 -3.84 5.34 -16.54
C ASN A 83 -3.59 5.76 -15.09
N ILE A 84 -4.39 6.67 -14.58
CA ILE A 84 -4.40 7.02 -13.16
C ILE A 84 -5.42 6.12 -12.47
N TYR A 85 -5.01 5.56 -11.35
CA TYR A 85 -5.81 4.64 -10.57
C TYR A 85 -6.46 5.36 -9.39
N LYS A 86 -7.57 4.82 -8.93
CA LYS A 86 -8.29 5.37 -7.78
C LYS A 86 -8.41 4.31 -6.69
N LEU A 87 -8.18 4.72 -5.46
CA LEU A 87 -8.57 3.94 -4.30
C LEU A 87 -9.97 4.39 -3.90
N PRO A 88 -10.90 3.47 -3.70
CA PRO A 88 -12.28 3.85 -3.41
C PRO A 88 -12.39 4.52 -2.06
N GLU A 89 -13.31 5.47 -1.95
CA GLU A 89 -13.76 5.96 -0.67
C GLU A 89 -14.49 4.84 0.05
N GLY A 90 -14.28 4.73 1.36
CA GLY A 90 -14.94 3.69 2.13
C GLY A 90 -14.36 3.50 3.50
N GLU A 91 -14.75 2.42 4.13
CA GLU A 91 -14.25 2.03 5.44
C GLU A 91 -13.10 1.06 5.29
N TYR A 92 -12.01 1.35 5.99
CA TYR A 92 -10.79 0.55 5.98
C TYR A 92 -10.41 0.15 7.39
N LEU A 93 -9.95 -1.08 7.54
CA LEU A 93 -9.29 -1.50 8.76
C LEU A 93 -7.84 -1.04 8.68
N CYS A 94 -7.42 -0.21 9.62
CA CYS A 94 -6.09 0.40 9.62
C CYS A 94 -5.31 0.02 10.87
N PHE A 95 -4.05 -0.30 10.69
CA PHE A 95 -3.14 -0.57 11.79
C PHE A 95 -1.70 -0.33 11.35
N ARG A 96 -0.80 -0.12 12.32
CA ARG A 96 0.62 0.09 12.07
C ARG A 96 1.42 -1.05 12.64
N GLU A 97 2.29 -1.62 11.80
CA GLU A 97 3.07 -2.80 12.15
C GLU A 97 4.37 -2.86 11.37
N LYS A 98 5.33 -3.56 11.94
CA LYS A 98 6.60 -3.88 11.28
C LYS A 98 6.44 -5.19 10.51
N ILE A 99 5.64 -5.14 9.46
CA ILE A 99 5.20 -6.33 8.73
C ILE A 99 6.32 -7.06 7.98
N LEU A 100 7.49 -6.44 7.82
CA LEU A 100 8.65 -7.08 7.20
C LEU A 100 9.54 -7.79 8.20
N GLU A 101 9.29 -7.62 9.50
CA GLU A 101 10.05 -8.35 10.50
C GLU A 101 9.72 -9.83 10.47
N GLU A 102 10.75 -10.65 10.61
CA GLU A 102 10.66 -12.10 10.50
C GLU A 102 9.67 -12.73 11.49
N ASN A 103 9.57 -12.15 12.67
CA ASN A 103 8.70 -12.68 13.74
C ASN A 103 7.33 -12.01 13.81
N TRP A 104 6.99 -11.14 12.86
CA TRP A 104 5.67 -10.54 12.85
C TRP A 104 4.61 -11.62 12.58
N ASN A 105 3.52 -11.57 13.32
CA ASN A 105 2.47 -12.60 13.27
C ASN A 105 1.14 -12.00 12.80
N PRO A 106 0.60 -12.44 11.65
CA PRO A 106 -0.65 -11.92 11.11
C PRO A 106 -1.91 -12.46 11.79
N GLN A 107 -1.79 -13.33 12.80
CA GLN A 107 -2.92 -14.10 13.34
C GLN A 107 -4.08 -13.22 13.80
N ARG A 108 -3.81 -12.04 14.39
CA ARG A 108 -4.84 -11.11 14.84
C ARG A 108 -5.71 -10.64 13.66
N ILE A 109 -5.09 -10.38 12.53
CA ILE A 109 -5.80 -9.93 11.33
C ILE A 109 -6.54 -11.09 10.67
N ILE A 110 -5.92 -12.25 10.62
CA ILE A 110 -6.58 -13.47 10.12
C ILE A 110 -7.84 -13.74 10.93
N ASN A 111 -7.76 -13.62 12.25
CA ASN A 111 -8.91 -13.83 13.14
C ASN A 111 -10.02 -12.82 12.87
N TYR A 112 -9.67 -11.57 12.58
CA TYR A 112 -10.66 -10.55 12.28
C TYR A 112 -11.51 -10.93 11.06
N PHE A 113 -10.88 -11.52 10.04
CA PHE A 113 -11.57 -11.88 8.79
C PHE A 113 -12.16 -13.29 8.80
N GLN A 114 -11.97 -14.03 9.87
CA GLN A 114 -12.52 -15.38 9.96
C GLN A 114 -14.04 -15.35 9.88
N GLY A 115 -14.62 -16.12 8.95
CA GLY A 115 -16.06 -16.13 8.72
C GLY A 115 -16.59 -14.94 7.91
N LYS A 116 -15.69 -14.06 7.45
CA LYS A 116 -16.02 -12.91 6.60
C LYS A 116 -15.47 -13.11 5.20
N GLU A 117 -15.97 -12.32 4.26
CA GLU A 117 -15.42 -12.31 2.91
C GLU A 117 -13.97 -11.86 2.92
N GLU A 118 -13.13 -12.54 2.14
CA GLU A 118 -11.72 -12.20 2.01
C GLU A 118 -11.57 -10.79 1.41
N PRO A 119 -10.74 -9.93 2.00
CA PRO A 119 -10.56 -8.58 1.47
C PRO A 119 -9.90 -8.60 0.09
N LYS A 120 -10.35 -7.69 -0.78
CA LYS A 120 -9.87 -7.60 -2.17
C LYS A 120 -8.83 -6.51 -2.37
N LEU A 121 -8.70 -5.58 -1.42
CA LEU A 121 -7.76 -4.48 -1.51
C LEU A 121 -7.03 -4.34 -0.18
N MET A 122 -5.73 -4.45 -0.23
CA MET A 122 -4.87 -4.28 0.93
C MET A 122 -3.65 -3.47 0.53
N LEU A 123 -3.37 -2.44 1.30
CA LEU A 123 -2.28 -1.51 1.09
C LEU A 123 -1.33 -1.54 2.28
N ALA A 124 -0.04 -1.39 2.00
CA ALA A 124 0.96 -1.17 3.03
C ALA A 124 1.73 0.09 2.66
N MET A 125 1.63 1.12 3.49
CA MET A 125 2.21 2.42 3.21
C MET A 125 3.37 2.71 4.14
N GLU A 126 4.45 3.25 3.57
CA GLU A 126 5.55 3.77 4.35
C GLU A 126 5.08 5.02 5.08
N TYR A 127 5.25 5.08 6.38
CA TYR A 127 4.90 6.27 7.13
C TYR A 127 6.02 6.79 8.02
N GLU A 128 7.12 6.08 8.10
CA GLU A 128 8.32 6.61 8.74
C GLU A 128 9.53 6.37 7.84
N ASP A 129 10.37 7.40 7.82
CA ASP A 129 11.60 7.41 7.04
C ASP A 129 12.68 6.64 7.78
N ASN A 130 12.76 5.34 7.55
CA ASN A 130 13.81 4.53 8.11
C ASN A 130 14.68 3.97 6.98
N LEU A 131 15.49 4.84 6.40
CA LEU A 131 16.34 4.50 5.27
C LEU A 131 17.43 3.48 5.62
N ASP A 132 17.83 3.43 6.90
CA ASP A 132 18.92 2.57 7.34
C ASP A 132 18.48 1.15 7.64
N ASN A 133 17.19 0.93 7.90
CA ASN A 133 16.70 -0.38 8.27
C ASN A 133 15.29 -0.64 7.77
N TYR A 134 15.20 -0.81 6.48
CA TYR A 134 13.98 -1.09 5.75
C TYR A 134 13.16 -2.25 6.36
N ALA A 135 13.83 -3.32 6.79
CA ALA A 135 13.16 -4.50 7.33
C ALA A 135 12.49 -4.25 8.69
N HIS A 136 12.90 -3.20 9.39
CA HIS A 136 12.34 -2.84 10.69
C HIS A 136 11.47 -1.59 10.64
N ALA A 137 11.15 -1.11 9.44
CA ALA A 137 10.29 0.05 9.28
C ALA A 137 8.84 -0.27 9.65
N ASN A 138 8.15 0.71 10.19
CA ASN A 138 6.71 0.61 10.39
C ASN A 138 5.97 0.94 9.09
N TYR A 139 4.95 0.17 8.85
CA TYR A 139 4.04 0.38 7.72
C TYR A 139 2.63 0.62 8.25
N GLU A 140 1.90 1.49 7.61
CA GLU A 140 0.47 1.57 7.85
C GLU A 140 -0.23 0.65 6.86
N VAL A 141 -0.90 -0.36 7.39
CA VAL A 141 -1.67 -1.30 6.60
C VAL A 141 -3.12 -0.81 6.55
N GLN A 142 -3.71 -0.81 5.38
CA GLN A 142 -5.10 -0.40 5.17
C GLN A 142 -5.80 -1.48 4.36
N ILE A 143 -6.85 -2.05 4.93
CA ILE A 143 -7.59 -3.14 4.31
C ILE A 143 -9.02 -2.68 4.06
N LEU A 144 -9.45 -2.66 2.81
CA LEU A 144 -10.81 -2.21 2.47
C LEU A 144 -11.85 -3.18 3.03
N LEU A 145 -12.76 -2.65 3.82
CA LEU A 145 -13.89 -3.40 4.38
C LEU A 145 -15.16 -3.18 3.58
N LYS A 146 -15.44 -1.93 3.21
CA LYS A 146 -16.68 -1.56 2.55
C LYS A 146 -16.49 -0.26 1.77
N LYS A 147 -16.87 -0.29 0.50
CA LYS A 147 -16.93 0.94 -0.32
C LYS A 147 -18.13 1.80 0.08
N SER A 148 -17.93 3.08 0.06
CA SER A 148 -19.03 4.05 0.25
C SER A 148 -19.93 4.14 -0.96
#